data_f8ea4509fc2eebd19e5e72651478c60e
#
_entry.id   f8ea4509fc2eebd19e5e72651478c60e
#
_cell.length_a   1.000
_cell.length_b   1.000
_cell.length_c   1.000
_cell.angle_alpha   90.00
_cell.angle_beta   90.00
_cell.angle_gamma   90.00
#
_symmetry.space_group_name_H-M   'P 1'
#
loop_
_entity.id
_entity.type
_entity.pdbx_description
1 polymer ?
#
loop_
_entity_poly.entity_id
_entity_poly.type
_entity_poly.pdbx_seq_one_letter_code
_entity_poly.pdbx_strand_id
1 'polypeptide(L)'
;MYELYIGNKNYSSWSLRPWVLMRELGVAFGEHVVAFDPGTSWTKFRAFSPSGKVPCLVDGGMVVWDSLGITEYLAERHAGVWPGDAAARAWARCAAAEMHSGFGALRNTCSMNCGLRVRLHEISPALQRDLDRTDELWLEGLRRFGGPFLAGAAFSAVDA
;
A
#
# COMPACT_ATOMS: atom_id res chain seq x y z
N MET A 1 18.67 -7.04 9.14
CA MET A 1 17.26 -7.43 9.43
C MET A 1 16.42 -6.19 9.21
N TYR A 2 15.33 -6.31 8.48
CA TYR A 2 14.42 -5.20 8.23
C TYR A 2 13.68 -4.83 9.50
N GLU A 3 13.51 -3.52 9.74
CA GLU A 3 12.68 -2.95 10.82
C GLU A 3 11.62 -2.06 10.17
N LEU A 4 10.35 -2.46 10.24
CA LEU A 4 9.24 -1.75 9.61
C LEU A 4 8.45 -0.96 10.64
N TYR A 5 8.49 0.36 10.53
CA TYR A 5 7.71 1.29 11.34
C TYR A 5 6.39 1.59 10.66
N ILE A 6 5.30 1.30 11.36
CA ILE A 6 3.92 1.43 10.87
C ILE A 6 3.05 2.21 11.84
N GLY A 7 1.98 2.78 11.32
CA GLY A 7 0.89 3.31 12.13
C GLY A 7 -0.06 2.21 12.60
N ASN A 8 -1.18 2.63 13.19
CA ASN A 8 -2.22 1.73 13.66
C ASN A 8 -2.76 0.83 12.54
N LYS A 9 -2.76 -0.48 12.74
CA LYS A 9 -3.17 -1.48 11.73
C LYS A 9 -4.65 -1.39 11.34
N ASN A 10 -5.50 -0.81 12.19
CA ASN A 10 -6.93 -0.71 11.91
C ASN A 10 -7.24 0.33 10.81
N TYR A 11 -6.44 1.40 10.71
CA TYR A 11 -6.76 2.52 9.82
C TYR A 11 -5.58 3.15 9.07
N SER A 12 -4.35 2.66 9.27
CA SER A 12 -3.19 3.15 8.52
C SER A 12 -3.03 2.41 7.20
N SER A 13 -3.81 2.80 6.18
CA SER A 13 -3.81 2.16 4.86
C SER A 13 -2.46 2.23 4.15
N TRP A 14 -1.69 3.30 4.34
CA TRP A 14 -0.35 3.41 3.78
C TRP A 14 0.64 2.42 4.41
N SER A 15 0.51 2.17 5.72
CA SER A 15 1.35 1.18 6.42
C SER A 15 0.96 -0.26 6.06
N LEU A 16 -0.30 -0.50 5.75
CA LEU A 16 -0.80 -1.83 5.36
C LEU A 16 -0.05 -2.38 4.15
N ARG A 17 0.21 -1.55 3.15
CA ARG A 17 0.80 -1.98 1.87
C ARG A 17 2.12 -2.72 2.02
N PRO A 18 3.22 -2.14 2.51
CA PRO A 18 4.45 -2.89 2.69
C PRO A 18 4.34 -3.96 3.77
N TRP A 19 3.49 -3.77 4.77
CA TRP A 19 3.29 -4.76 5.82
C TRP A 19 2.70 -6.06 5.28
N VAL A 20 1.60 -5.99 4.51
CA VAL A 20 0.97 -7.18 3.92
C VAL A 20 1.87 -7.79 2.85
N LEU A 21 2.51 -6.97 2.02
CA LEU A 21 3.46 -7.43 1.01
C LEU A 21 4.58 -8.29 1.62
N MET A 22 5.24 -7.79 2.67
CA MET A 22 6.32 -8.51 3.34
C MET A 22 5.81 -9.80 4.01
N ARG A 23 4.60 -9.77 4.59
CA ARG A 23 3.97 -10.96 5.20
C ARG A 23 3.66 -12.03 4.16
N GLU A 24 3.02 -11.67 3.06
CA GLU A 24 2.65 -12.62 1.99
C GLU A 24 3.86 -13.22 1.29
N LEU A 25 4.93 -12.46 1.13
CA LEU A 25 6.18 -12.95 0.55
C LEU A 25 7.10 -13.68 1.55
N GLY A 26 6.71 -13.81 2.82
CA GLY A 26 7.53 -14.45 3.84
C GLY A 26 8.83 -13.69 4.16
N VAL A 27 8.89 -12.40 3.87
CA VAL A 27 10.05 -11.56 4.21
C VAL A 27 10.06 -11.29 5.70
N ALA A 28 11.10 -11.71 6.39
CA ALA A 28 11.23 -11.49 7.83
C ALA A 28 11.54 -10.02 8.17
N PHE A 29 10.82 -9.45 9.16
CA PHE A 29 11.05 -8.09 9.66
C PHE A 29 10.64 -7.93 11.11
N GLY A 30 11.31 -7.04 11.81
CA GLY A 30 10.87 -6.47 13.09
C GLY A 30 9.74 -5.47 12.85
N GLU A 31 8.68 -5.54 13.64
CA GLU A 31 7.49 -4.68 13.50
C GLU A 31 7.43 -3.65 14.63
N HIS A 32 7.37 -2.37 14.27
CA HIS A 32 7.26 -1.25 15.19
C HIS A 32 5.96 -0.48 14.95
N VAL A 33 4.96 -0.71 15.81
CA VAL A 33 3.70 0.04 15.75
C VAL A 33 3.83 1.33 16.53
N VAL A 34 3.71 2.47 15.84
CA VAL A 34 3.76 3.80 16.47
C VAL A 34 2.39 4.45 16.34
N ALA A 35 1.78 4.74 17.49
CA ALA A 35 0.45 5.33 17.55
C ALA A 35 0.41 6.73 16.93
N PHE A 36 -0.72 7.03 16.25
CA PHE A 36 -1.04 8.40 15.88
C PHE A 36 -1.56 9.14 17.10
N ASP A 37 -0.96 10.27 17.41
CA ASP A 37 -1.41 11.16 18.48
C ASP A 37 -1.67 12.56 17.92
N PRO A 38 -2.84 13.14 18.19
CA PRO A 38 -3.15 14.50 17.76
C PRO A 38 -2.06 15.50 18.17
N GLY A 39 -1.53 16.25 17.21
CA GLY A 39 -0.53 17.29 17.44
C GLY A 39 0.92 16.82 17.64
N THR A 40 1.18 15.52 17.87
CA THR A 40 2.56 15.02 18.13
C THR A 40 3.03 13.94 17.17
N SER A 41 2.16 13.36 16.35
CA SER A 41 2.51 12.27 15.41
C SER A 41 3.69 12.63 14.51
N TRP A 42 3.72 13.84 13.95
CA TRP A 42 4.81 14.27 13.09
C TRP A 42 6.16 14.23 13.82
N THR A 43 6.23 14.80 15.04
CA THR A 43 7.47 14.80 15.83
C THR A 43 7.93 13.39 16.18
N LYS A 44 6.99 12.51 16.58
CA LYS A 44 7.28 11.10 16.86
C LYS A 44 7.83 10.39 15.64
N PHE A 45 7.17 10.56 14.48
CA PHE A 45 7.58 9.88 13.27
C PHE A 45 8.91 10.42 12.72
N ARG A 46 9.23 11.71 12.95
CA ARG A 46 10.53 12.30 12.60
C ARG A 46 11.72 11.64 13.29
N ALA A 47 11.51 10.94 14.38
CA ALA A 47 12.58 10.23 15.07
C ALA A 47 13.16 9.06 14.25
N PHE A 48 12.38 8.47 13.32
CA PHE A 48 12.80 7.36 12.48
C PHE A 48 12.53 7.56 10.98
N SER A 49 11.63 8.46 10.60
CA SER A 49 11.23 8.71 9.22
C SER A 49 11.56 10.14 8.79
N PRO A 50 12.37 10.33 7.75
CA PRO A 50 12.71 11.68 7.24
C PRO A 50 11.49 12.49 6.80
N SER A 51 10.42 11.83 6.37
CA SER A 51 9.17 12.48 5.96
C SER A 51 8.23 12.82 7.13
N GLY A 52 8.51 12.33 8.35
CA GLY A 52 7.59 12.44 9.48
C GLY A 52 6.28 11.66 9.28
N LYS A 53 6.30 10.64 8.43
CA LYS A 53 5.15 9.79 8.07
C LYS A 53 5.50 8.31 8.19
N VAL A 54 4.48 7.48 8.20
CA VAL A 54 4.56 6.02 8.11
C VAL A 54 3.86 5.55 6.83
N PRO A 55 4.32 4.42 6.23
CA PRO A 55 5.37 3.50 6.70
C PRO A 55 6.79 4.04 6.51
N CYS A 56 7.73 3.46 7.26
CA CYS A 56 9.15 3.66 7.07
C CYS A 56 9.88 2.34 7.32
N LEU A 57 10.78 1.95 6.42
CA LEU A 57 11.60 0.75 6.53
C LEU A 57 13.03 1.14 6.87
N VAL A 58 13.63 0.42 7.81
CA VAL A 58 15.06 0.55 8.13
C VAL A 58 15.75 -0.78 7.84
N ASP A 59 16.81 -0.75 7.05
CA ASP A 59 17.65 -1.91 6.75
C ASP A 59 19.11 -1.57 7.05
N GLY A 60 19.62 -2.05 8.17
CA GLY A 60 20.93 -1.66 8.66
C GLY A 60 21.00 -0.15 8.94
N GLY A 61 21.79 0.57 8.16
CA GLY A 61 21.86 2.04 8.26
C GLY A 61 21.02 2.80 7.24
N MET A 62 20.31 2.08 6.36
CA MET A 62 19.50 2.68 5.30
C MET A 62 18.06 2.89 5.75
N VAL A 63 17.54 4.10 5.52
CA VAL A 63 16.15 4.46 5.82
C VAL A 63 15.41 4.65 4.50
N VAL A 64 14.32 3.91 4.31
CA VAL A 64 13.52 3.89 3.07
C VAL A 64 12.07 4.31 3.38
N TRP A 65 11.56 5.23 2.63
CA TRP A 65 10.20 5.76 2.63
C TRP A 65 9.85 6.20 1.19
N ASP A 66 8.63 6.38 0.73
CA ASP A 66 7.35 6.01 1.32
C ASP A 66 6.96 4.55 1.01
N SER A 67 5.65 4.24 1.03
CA SER A 67 5.17 2.87 0.75
C SER A 67 5.60 2.36 -0.62
N LEU A 68 5.56 3.20 -1.68
CA LEU A 68 5.99 2.80 -3.01
C LEU A 68 7.52 2.70 -3.10
N GLY A 69 8.24 3.64 -2.46
CA GLY A 69 9.71 3.55 -2.35
C GLY A 69 10.16 2.28 -1.62
N ILE A 70 9.47 1.89 -0.54
CA ILE A 70 9.72 0.62 0.17
C ILE A 70 9.45 -0.58 -0.75
N THR A 71 8.35 -0.55 -1.51
CA THR A 71 8.02 -1.62 -2.47
C THR A 71 9.12 -1.81 -3.51
N GLU A 72 9.60 -0.72 -4.13
CA GLU A 72 10.68 -0.81 -5.12
C GLU A 72 12.01 -1.25 -4.49
N TYR A 73 12.32 -0.77 -3.28
CA TYR A 73 13.51 -1.22 -2.54
C TYR A 73 13.49 -2.74 -2.28
N LEU A 74 12.32 -3.27 -1.89
CA LEU A 74 12.13 -4.70 -1.68
C LEU A 74 12.21 -5.48 -3.01
N ALA A 75 11.73 -4.91 -4.12
CA ALA A 75 11.75 -5.53 -5.43
C ALA A 75 13.16 -5.79 -5.98
N GLU A 76 14.14 -4.99 -5.58
CA GLU A 76 15.55 -5.22 -5.93
C GLU A 76 16.17 -6.42 -5.19
N ARG A 77 15.53 -6.91 -4.12
CA ARG A 77 16.10 -7.89 -3.17
C ARG A 77 15.29 -9.16 -3.05
N HIS A 78 14.00 -9.09 -3.37
CA HIS A 78 13.06 -10.20 -3.20
C HIS A 78 12.29 -10.46 -4.48
N ALA A 79 12.37 -11.69 -4.97
CA ALA A 79 11.50 -12.14 -6.05
C ALA A 79 10.03 -12.15 -5.60
N GLY A 80 9.12 -11.95 -6.55
CA GLY A 80 7.67 -11.99 -6.28
C GLY A 80 7.08 -10.65 -5.82
N VAL A 81 7.87 -9.63 -5.51
CA VAL A 81 7.34 -8.29 -5.24
C VAL A 81 6.57 -7.76 -6.45
N TRP A 82 7.10 -7.93 -7.63
CA TRP A 82 6.41 -7.69 -8.89
C TRP A 82 6.26 -8.98 -9.70
N PRO A 83 5.25 -9.08 -10.60
CA PRO A 83 5.10 -10.22 -11.50
C PRO A 83 6.35 -10.50 -12.33
N GLY A 84 6.64 -11.79 -12.57
CA GLY A 84 7.75 -12.22 -13.42
C GLY A 84 7.55 -11.87 -14.90
N ASP A 85 6.30 -11.96 -15.42
CA ASP A 85 5.97 -11.54 -16.77
C ASP A 85 6.14 -10.03 -16.97
N ALA A 86 6.77 -9.62 -18.06
CA ALA A 86 7.12 -8.23 -18.29
C ALA A 86 5.89 -7.33 -18.52
N ALA A 87 4.86 -7.82 -19.17
CA ALA A 87 3.64 -7.07 -19.45
C ALA A 87 2.79 -6.92 -18.17
N ALA A 88 2.65 -8.00 -17.39
CA ALA A 88 1.98 -7.98 -16.09
C ALA A 88 2.71 -7.07 -15.11
N ARG A 89 4.04 -7.12 -15.08
CA ARG A 89 4.87 -6.27 -14.22
C ARG A 89 4.75 -4.78 -14.57
N ALA A 90 4.74 -4.44 -15.85
CA ALA A 90 4.55 -3.06 -16.30
C ALA A 90 3.18 -2.53 -15.89
N TRP A 91 2.12 -3.30 -16.15
CA TRP A 91 0.76 -2.97 -15.75
C TRP A 91 0.63 -2.82 -14.23
N ALA A 92 1.16 -3.78 -13.47
CA ALA A 92 1.11 -3.77 -12.01
C ALA A 92 1.74 -2.49 -11.42
N ARG A 93 2.88 -2.05 -11.96
CA ARG A 93 3.51 -0.79 -11.56
C ARG A 93 2.67 0.42 -11.91
N CYS A 94 2.04 0.45 -13.09
CA CYS A 94 1.12 1.53 -13.45
C CYS A 94 -0.07 1.60 -12.51
N ALA A 95 -0.72 0.46 -12.25
CA ALA A 95 -1.87 0.38 -11.36
C ALA A 95 -1.51 0.78 -9.91
N ALA A 96 -0.37 0.31 -9.40
CA ALA A 96 0.10 0.69 -8.07
C ALA A 96 0.45 2.19 -7.98
N ALA A 97 1.06 2.77 -9.01
CA ALA A 97 1.37 4.20 -9.09
C ALA A 97 0.10 5.06 -9.19
N GLU A 98 -0.89 4.63 -9.98
CA GLU A 98 -2.20 5.28 -10.07
C GLU A 98 -2.91 5.26 -8.71
N MET A 99 -2.93 4.12 -8.03
CA MET A 99 -3.47 4.02 -6.68
C MET A 99 -2.66 4.88 -5.70
N HIS A 100 -1.36 4.99 -5.84
CA HIS A 100 -0.51 5.82 -4.97
C HIS A 100 -0.81 7.32 -5.09
N SER A 101 -1.03 7.82 -6.29
CA SER A 101 -1.20 9.26 -6.58
C SER A 101 -2.64 9.72 -6.71
N GLY A 102 -3.58 8.81 -6.96
CA GLY A 102 -4.97 9.09 -7.28
C GLY A 102 -5.99 8.77 -6.19
N PHE A 103 -7.26 8.67 -6.62
CA PHE A 103 -8.41 8.23 -5.82
C PHE A 103 -8.66 9.11 -4.58
N GLY A 104 -8.54 10.43 -4.75
CA GLY A 104 -8.64 11.38 -3.64
C GLY A 104 -10.01 11.40 -2.98
N ALA A 105 -11.11 11.29 -3.74
CA ALA A 105 -12.45 11.25 -3.20
C ALA A 105 -12.69 9.96 -2.40
N LEU A 106 -12.26 8.81 -2.93
CA LEU A 106 -12.34 7.53 -2.25
C LEU A 106 -11.56 7.54 -0.93
N ARG A 107 -10.32 8.05 -0.93
CA ARG A 107 -9.48 8.14 0.27
C ARG A 107 -10.07 9.02 1.35
N ASN A 108 -10.66 10.15 0.96
CA ASN A 108 -11.22 11.11 1.91
C ASN A 108 -12.56 10.66 2.47
N THR A 109 -13.37 9.96 1.66
CA THR A 109 -14.74 9.57 2.06
C THR A 109 -14.76 8.17 2.67
N CYS A 110 -13.99 7.24 2.12
CA CYS A 110 -13.96 5.83 2.50
C CYS A 110 -12.58 5.43 3.05
N SER A 111 -12.05 6.21 3.98
CA SER A 111 -10.77 5.89 4.61
C SER A 111 -10.83 4.52 5.30
N MET A 112 -9.69 3.79 5.25
CA MET A 112 -9.61 2.46 5.83
C MET A 112 -9.96 2.47 7.31
N ASN A 113 -10.88 1.60 7.71
CA ASN A 113 -11.11 1.24 9.11
C ASN A 113 -11.65 -0.19 9.18
N CYS A 114 -10.85 -1.11 9.70
CA CYS A 114 -11.19 -2.54 9.77
C CYS A 114 -12.32 -2.84 10.78
N GLY A 115 -12.55 -1.96 11.74
CA GLY A 115 -13.55 -2.15 12.80
C GLY A 115 -14.93 -1.54 12.52
N LEU A 116 -15.03 -0.65 11.53
CA LEU A 116 -16.28 0.05 11.23
C LEU A 116 -17.01 -0.55 10.03
N ARG A 117 -18.35 -0.44 10.09
CA ARG A 117 -19.25 -0.68 8.97
C ARG A 117 -20.16 0.55 8.89
N VAL A 118 -19.94 1.40 7.88
CA VAL A 118 -20.65 2.67 7.70
C VAL A 118 -21.42 2.62 6.40
N ARG A 119 -22.69 3.01 6.46
CA ARG A 119 -23.48 3.27 5.26
C ARG A 119 -23.29 4.74 4.89
N LEU A 120 -22.83 4.99 3.67
CA LEU A 120 -22.69 6.35 3.17
C LEU A 120 -24.07 7.00 3.01
N HIS A 121 -24.17 8.27 3.37
CA HIS A 121 -25.38 9.06 3.18
C HIS A 121 -25.62 9.32 1.68
N GLU A 122 -24.56 9.68 0.97
CA GLU A 122 -24.58 9.90 -0.48
C GLU A 122 -23.25 9.47 -1.13
N ILE A 123 -23.30 9.24 -2.42
CA ILE A 123 -22.11 9.02 -3.24
C ILE A 123 -21.97 10.24 -4.16
N SER A 124 -20.99 11.08 -3.89
CA SER A 124 -20.71 12.24 -4.73
C SER A 124 -20.23 11.83 -6.13
N PRO A 125 -20.42 12.67 -7.17
CA PRO A 125 -19.89 12.37 -8.51
C PRO A 125 -18.38 12.12 -8.55
N ALA A 126 -17.62 12.76 -7.65
CA ALA A 126 -16.18 12.53 -7.53
C ALA A 126 -15.87 11.15 -6.96
N LEU A 127 -16.60 10.73 -5.92
CA LEU A 127 -16.46 9.40 -5.35
C LEU A 127 -16.88 8.33 -6.35
N GLN A 128 -17.99 8.55 -7.07
CA GLN A 128 -18.43 7.60 -8.10
C GLN A 128 -17.36 7.37 -9.18
N ARG A 129 -16.73 8.44 -9.67
CA ARG A 129 -15.62 8.31 -10.62
C ARG A 129 -14.46 7.47 -10.09
N ASP A 130 -14.09 7.67 -8.83
CA ASP A 130 -13.00 6.89 -8.21
C ASP A 130 -13.40 5.41 -8.07
N LEU A 131 -14.66 5.13 -7.71
CA LEU A 131 -15.18 3.75 -7.63
C LEU A 131 -15.20 3.08 -9.00
N ASP A 132 -15.77 3.76 -10.02
CA ASP A 132 -15.84 3.24 -11.39
C ASP A 132 -14.43 2.95 -11.93
N ARG A 133 -13.46 3.85 -11.68
CA ARG A 133 -12.08 3.66 -12.11
C ARG A 133 -11.40 2.50 -11.38
N THR A 134 -11.65 2.35 -10.09
CA THR A 134 -11.12 1.22 -9.32
C THR A 134 -11.64 -0.11 -9.88
N ASP A 135 -12.93 -0.19 -10.13
CA ASP A 135 -13.58 -1.39 -10.70
C ASP A 135 -13.04 -1.71 -12.10
N GLU A 136 -12.94 -0.69 -12.98
CA GLU A 136 -12.32 -0.83 -14.30
C GLU A 136 -10.90 -1.38 -14.21
N LEU A 137 -10.06 -0.79 -13.37
CA LEU A 137 -8.66 -1.17 -13.19
C LEU A 137 -8.52 -2.62 -12.73
N TRP A 138 -9.29 -3.02 -11.72
CA TRP A 138 -9.25 -4.38 -11.19
C TRP A 138 -9.77 -5.41 -12.19
N LEU A 139 -10.88 -5.12 -12.85
CA LEU A 139 -11.42 -6.01 -13.89
C LEU A 139 -10.48 -6.15 -15.09
N GLU A 140 -9.80 -5.09 -15.49
CA GLU A 140 -8.76 -5.15 -16.52
C GLU A 140 -7.65 -6.12 -16.12
N GLY A 141 -7.08 -5.95 -14.92
CA GLY A 141 -6.01 -6.81 -14.42
C GLY A 141 -6.41 -8.28 -14.38
N LEU A 142 -7.55 -8.58 -13.75
CA LEU A 142 -8.06 -9.95 -13.62
C LEU A 142 -8.34 -10.61 -14.99
N ARG A 143 -8.93 -9.88 -15.94
CA ARG A 143 -9.20 -10.41 -17.29
C ARG A 143 -7.93 -10.62 -18.08
N ARG A 144 -6.99 -9.67 -18.00
CA ARG A 144 -5.78 -9.66 -18.81
C ARG A 144 -4.77 -10.71 -18.38
N PHE A 145 -4.65 -10.96 -17.06
CA PHE A 145 -3.62 -11.82 -16.49
C PHE A 145 -4.16 -13.10 -15.84
N GLY A 146 -5.48 -13.35 -15.92
CA GLY A 146 -6.10 -14.62 -15.56
C GLY A 146 -6.38 -14.87 -14.08
N GLY A 147 -6.12 -13.89 -13.19
CA GLY A 147 -6.44 -14.01 -11.77
C GLY A 147 -5.75 -15.19 -11.05
N PRO A 148 -6.05 -15.45 -9.77
CA PRO A 148 -7.02 -14.74 -8.92
C PRO A 148 -6.56 -13.39 -8.41
N PHE A 149 -5.28 -13.06 -8.57
CA PHE A 149 -4.70 -11.76 -8.21
C PHE A 149 -4.70 -10.81 -9.40
N LEU A 150 -4.55 -9.51 -9.15
CA LEU A 150 -4.71 -8.48 -10.18
C LEU A 150 -3.72 -8.62 -11.36
N ALA A 151 -2.54 -9.14 -11.11
CA ALA A 151 -1.51 -9.29 -12.14
C ALA A 151 -1.08 -10.75 -12.38
N GLY A 152 -1.95 -11.72 -12.10
CA GLY A 152 -1.72 -13.14 -12.38
C GLY A 152 -2.09 -14.09 -11.27
N ALA A 153 -1.43 -15.27 -11.26
CA ALA A 153 -1.75 -16.35 -10.34
C ALA A 153 -1.17 -16.20 -8.93
N ALA A 154 -0.25 -15.26 -8.72
CA ALA A 154 0.43 -15.03 -7.44
C ALA A 154 0.20 -13.61 -6.94
N PHE A 155 0.09 -13.48 -5.60
CA PHE A 155 0.07 -12.19 -4.92
C PHE A 155 1.34 -11.38 -5.25
N SER A 156 1.18 -10.08 -5.45
CA SER A 156 2.28 -9.15 -5.69
C SER A 156 1.96 -7.76 -5.12
N ALA A 157 2.87 -6.82 -5.27
CA ALA A 157 2.72 -5.48 -4.71
C ALA A 157 1.49 -4.70 -5.22
N VAL A 158 0.92 -5.05 -6.36
CA VAL A 158 -0.31 -4.42 -6.87
C VAL A 158 -1.55 -4.84 -6.09
N ASP A 159 -1.49 -5.96 -5.39
CA ASP A 159 -2.58 -6.51 -4.56
C ASP A 159 -2.51 -6.00 -3.10
N ALA A 160 -1.42 -5.32 -2.72
CA ALA A 160 -1.08 -4.91 -1.36
C ALA A 160 -1.58 -3.48 -0.95
#